data_d45e6b92bd0f665e6adf416278621dcf
#
_entry.id   d45e6b92bd0f665e6adf416278621dcf
#
_cell.length_a   1.000
_cell.length_b   1.000
_cell.length_c   1.000
_cell.angle_alpha   90.00
_cell.angle_beta   90.00
_cell.angle_gamma   90.00
#
_symmetry.space_group_name_H-M   'P 1'
#
loop_
_entity.id
_entity.type
_entity.pdbx_description
1 polymer ?
#
loop_
_entity_poly.entity_id
_entity_poly.type
_entity_poly.pdbx_seq_one_letter_code
_entity_poly.pdbx_strand_id
1 'polypeptide(L)'
;MFGQTSSWGPNAPDPQAVQDVLSGKRHVANAAWWGFDEEDATDALQAAILSGARRVIVPNMGKDWIVRPIRLASNLELVLEDGVVITAKRGEFRGTGDSLFTAQDVTNLTIRGYGATLRMQKEDYIVGKVLLEFGWNRWFGQYPRAEWRMALSLRGCTNLRVYGLTLKDSGGDGIFVAGGRQPYSKNVHIKDVVCDNHYRQGISVISAEDLVVEDSVFRNTWGTPPSSGVDIEPDTPAQRVRNVVFRNCRFEDNYGDGIEIFLANLKASSGEVSILFDNCRVSSRRGTGIRVTKLADDGPRGWIEFRNCTVENTEGYGIKVQDKSSAAARVRFVNCTLRNVARNRMYRGTSGGAAGAWAPIWLHLFRTSVTTRFGGIDFADCTVEDTRDRPVLLFEETEGDYGLYDTTGNITVWNPAGARATLGEKRQGVTLTIKAVEP
;
A
#
# COMPACT_ATOMS: atom_id res chain seq x y z
N MET A 1 -22.17 -3.80 -52.18
CA MET A 1 -21.56 -3.96 -50.84
C MET A 1 -20.95 -2.64 -50.44
N PHE A 2 -21.65 -1.83 -49.67
CA PHE A 2 -21.12 -0.58 -49.17
C PHE A 2 -20.34 -0.90 -47.89
N GLY A 3 -19.03 -0.78 -47.97
CA GLY A 3 -18.17 -0.88 -46.78
C GLY A 3 -18.55 0.22 -45.81
N GLN A 4 -18.96 -0.16 -44.61
CA GLN A 4 -19.01 0.77 -43.50
C GLN A 4 -17.59 1.30 -43.27
N THR A 5 -17.34 2.53 -43.61
CA THR A 5 -16.13 3.25 -43.17
C THR A 5 -16.22 3.37 -41.65
N SER A 6 -15.32 2.67 -40.96
CA SER A 6 -15.23 2.74 -39.50
C SER A 6 -15.08 4.19 -39.08
N SER A 7 -15.87 4.63 -38.13
CA SER A 7 -15.88 6.02 -37.57
C SER A 7 -14.61 6.37 -36.78
N TRP A 8 -13.60 5.52 -36.74
CA TRP A 8 -12.47 5.63 -35.82
C TRP A 8 -11.31 6.49 -36.32
N GLY A 9 -11.30 6.97 -37.60
CA GLY A 9 -10.24 7.84 -38.10
C GLY A 9 -8.83 7.26 -37.91
N PRO A 10 -7.88 8.01 -37.26
CA PRO A 10 -6.51 7.56 -37.05
C PRO A 10 -6.39 6.35 -36.11
N ASN A 11 -7.47 5.97 -35.43
CA ASN A 11 -7.56 4.82 -34.51
C ASN A 11 -8.24 3.62 -35.19
N ALA A 12 -8.45 3.61 -36.49
CA ALA A 12 -8.93 2.44 -37.25
C ALA A 12 -7.87 1.35 -37.31
N PRO A 13 -8.24 0.07 -37.51
CA PRO A 13 -7.29 -1.01 -37.81
C PRO A 13 -6.39 -0.63 -38.99
N ASP A 14 -5.08 -0.81 -38.84
CA ASP A 14 -4.05 -0.48 -39.85
C ASP A 14 -3.03 -1.61 -39.98
N PRO A 15 -3.29 -2.62 -40.82
CA PRO A 15 -2.40 -3.75 -41.03
C PRO A 15 -1.00 -3.34 -41.53
N GLN A 16 -0.89 -2.27 -42.33
CA GLN A 16 0.42 -1.80 -42.82
C GLN A 16 1.22 -1.19 -41.67
N ALA A 17 0.62 -0.34 -40.81
CA ALA A 17 1.30 0.20 -39.65
C ALA A 17 1.73 -0.91 -38.67
N VAL A 18 0.90 -1.94 -38.48
CA VAL A 18 1.24 -3.13 -37.68
C VAL A 18 2.48 -3.82 -38.26
N GLN A 19 2.54 -4.08 -39.57
CA GLN A 19 3.71 -4.70 -40.21
C GLN A 19 4.97 -3.84 -40.08
N ASP A 20 4.84 -2.52 -40.19
CA ASP A 20 5.97 -1.60 -40.02
C ASP A 20 6.50 -1.63 -38.55
N VAL A 21 5.62 -1.78 -37.57
CA VAL A 21 6.02 -1.98 -36.15
C VAL A 21 6.74 -3.33 -35.99
N LEU A 22 6.13 -4.43 -36.44
CA LEU A 22 6.67 -5.78 -36.28
C LEU A 22 8.02 -5.97 -37.02
N SER A 23 8.22 -5.25 -38.11
CA SER A 23 9.51 -5.26 -38.85
C SER A 23 10.56 -4.30 -38.26
N GLY A 24 10.25 -3.56 -37.22
CA GLY A 24 11.13 -2.59 -36.60
C GLY A 24 11.31 -1.28 -37.38
N LYS A 25 10.56 -1.05 -38.44
CA LYS A 25 10.58 0.21 -39.19
C LYS A 25 9.91 1.34 -38.38
N ARG A 26 8.96 1.00 -37.50
CA ARG A 26 8.24 1.93 -36.67
C ARG A 26 8.41 1.52 -35.20
N HIS A 27 8.74 2.49 -34.34
CA HIS A 27 8.96 2.26 -32.90
C HIS A 27 7.83 2.77 -32.01
N VAL A 28 6.83 3.42 -32.61
CA VAL A 28 5.62 3.89 -31.92
C VAL A 28 4.43 3.19 -32.53
N ALA A 29 3.63 2.56 -31.69
CA ALA A 29 2.42 1.83 -32.05
C ALA A 29 1.19 2.48 -31.44
N ASN A 30 0.06 2.42 -32.13
CA ASN A 30 -1.24 2.71 -31.59
C ASN A 30 -1.96 1.36 -31.40
N ALA A 31 -2.40 1.05 -30.20
CA ALA A 31 -3.02 -0.24 -29.86
C ALA A 31 -4.27 -0.55 -30.72
N ALA A 32 -5.00 0.48 -31.13
CA ALA A 32 -6.20 0.30 -31.98
C ALA A 32 -5.88 -0.19 -33.40
N TRP A 33 -4.65 -0.08 -33.89
CA TRP A 33 -4.28 -0.63 -35.21
C TRP A 33 -4.41 -2.14 -35.30
N TRP A 34 -4.34 -2.87 -34.16
CA TRP A 34 -4.57 -4.33 -34.08
C TRP A 34 -6.06 -4.73 -34.09
N GLY A 35 -6.96 -3.75 -34.16
CA GLY A 35 -8.41 -3.98 -34.20
C GLY A 35 -9.05 -3.88 -32.81
N PHE A 36 -9.47 -2.66 -32.43
CA PHE A 36 -10.22 -2.45 -31.21
C PHE A 36 -11.59 -3.14 -31.27
N ASP A 37 -11.90 -3.93 -30.24
CA ASP A 37 -13.21 -4.53 -30.04
C ASP A 37 -13.77 -4.07 -28.68
N GLU A 38 -14.93 -3.47 -28.65
CA GLU A 38 -15.55 -2.94 -27.44
C GLU A 38 -16.02 -4.02 -26.45
N GLU A 39 -16.17 -5.26 -26.92
CA GLU A 39 -16.55 -6.42 -26.09
C GLU A 39 -15.33 -7.17 -25.51
N ASP A 40 -14.22 -7.18 -26.23
CA ASP A 40 -12.96 -7.79 -25.79
C ASP A 40 -11.74 -7.25 -26.56
N ALA A 41 -11.14 -6.22 -26.07
CA ALA A 41 -9.95 -5.61 -26.67
C ALA A 41 -8.63 -6.28 -26.26
N THR A 42 -8.69 -7.45 -25.58
CA THR A 42 -7.51 -8.11 -25.01
C THR A 42 -6.43 -8.38 -26.04
N ASP A 43 -6.82 -9.04 -27.13
CA ASP A 43 -5.85 -9.50 -28.11
C ASP A 43 -5.20 -8.34 -28.85
N ALA A 44 -5.95 -7.26 -29.14
CA ALA A 44 -5.42 -6.04 -29.73
C ALA A 44 -4.40 -5.35 -28.81
N LEU A 45 -4.77 -5.13 -27.55
CA LEU A 45 -3.89 -4.49 -26.58
C LEU A 45 -2.65 -5.33 -26.27
N GLN A 46 -2.83 -6.65 -26.08
CA GLN A 46 -1.74 -7.57 -25.78
C GLN A 46 -0.76 -7.68 -26.96
N ALA A 47 -1.25 -7.76 -28.20
CA ALA A 47 -0.42 -7.82 -29.40
C ALA A 47 0.36 -6.50 -29.57
N ALA A 48 -0.24 -5.35 -29.35
CA ALA A 48 0.45 -4.06 -29.39
C ALA A 48 1.57 -3.99 -28.35
N ILE A 49 1.31 -4.41 -27.11
CA ILE A 49 2.31 -4.42 -26.02
C ILE A 49 3.49 -5.34 -26.36
N LEU A 50 3.24 -6.50 -26.99
CA LEU A 50 4.27 -7.48 -27.35
C LEU A 50 4.90 -7.25 -28.72
N SER A 51 4.51 -6.21 -29.45
CA SER A 51 4.96 -5.94 -30.81
C SER A 51 6.44 -5.58 -30.97
N GLY A 52 7.13 -5.28 -29.87
CA GLY A 52 8.49 -4.75 -29.87
C GLY A 52 8.57 -3.24 -30.08
N ALA A 53 7.44 -2.54 -30.15
CA ALA A 53 7.41 -1.07 -30.14
C ALA A 53 8.02 -0.54 -28.84
N ARG A 54 8.79 0.54 -28.93
CA ARG A 54 9.34 1.23 -27.75
C ARG A 54 8.28 2.04 -27.01
N ARG A 55 7.25 2.48 -27.74
CA ARG A 55 6.09 3.20 -27.20
C ARG A 55 4.82 2.62 -27.80
N VAL A 56 3.87 2.30 -26.92
CA VAL A 56 2.51 1.91 -27.30
C VAL A 56 1.54 2.93 -26.73
N ILE A 57 0.75 3.51 -27.61
CA ILE A 57 -0.32 4.44 -27.26
C ILE A 57 -1.63 3.65 -27.23
N VAL A 58 -2.35 3.74 -26.13
CA VAL A 58 -3.72 3.23 -26.01
C VAL A 58 -4.64 4.45 -26.18
N PRO A 59 -5.29 4.59 -27.34
CA PRO A 59 -6.09 5.80 -27.62
C PRO A 59 -7.43 5.74 -26.90
N ASN A 60 -7.99 6.92 -26.65
CA ASN A 60 -9.36 7.04 -26.18
C ASN A 60 -10.32 6.75 -27.32
N MET A 61 -10.99 5.61 -27.27
CA MET A 61 -11.96 5.17 -28.28
C MET A 61 -13.39 5.64 -28.01
N GLY A 62 -13.60 6.45 -26.95
CA GLY A 62 -14.94 6.79 -26.47
C GLY A 62 -15.70 5.63 -25.84
N LYS A 63 -15.04 4.49 -25.67
CA LYS A 63 -15.51 3.25 -25.04
C LYS A 63 -14.39 2.69 -24.18
N ASP A 64 -14.75 1.86 -23.18
CA ASP A 64 -13.78 1.15 -22.35
C ASP A 64 -13.00 0.13 -23.19
N TRP A 65 -11.72 -0.03 -22.88
CA TRP A 65 -10.93 -1.16 -23.30
C TRP A 65 -11.23 -2.33 -22.35
N ILE A 66 -12.18 -3.17 -22.71
CA ILE A 66 -12.54 -4.34 -21.92
C ILE A 66 -11.53 -5.46 -22.20
N VAL A 67 -10.84 -5.92 -21.15
CA VAL A 67 -9.70 -6.85 -21.32
C VAL A 67 -9.72 -8.00 -20.30
N ARG A 68 -9.18 -9.14 -20.71
CA ARG A 68 -8.70 -10.22 -19.85
C ARG A 68 -7.34 -9.83 -19.24
N PRO A 69 -6.71 -10.64 -18.35
CA PRO A 69 -5.41 -10.32 -17.79
C PRO A 69 -4.36 -9.98 -18.85
N ILE A 70 -3.69 -8.84 -18.70
CA ILE A 70 -2.68 -8.31 -19.62
C ILE A 70 -1.27 -8.46 -19.02
N ARG A 71 -0.32 -8.92 -19.82
CA ARG A 71 1.10 -8.99 -19.47
C ARG A 71 1.86 -7.85 -20.11
N LEU A 72 2.65 -7.16 -19.31
CA LEU A 72 3.48 -6.05 -19.74
C LEU A 72 4.86 -6.54 -20.19
N ALA A 73 5.52 -5.76 -21.05
CA ALA A 73 6.80 -6.11 -21.67
C ALA A 73 7.93 -5.21 -21.17
N SER A 74 9.18 -5.68 -21.32
CA SER A 74 10.40 -4.88 -21.09
C SER A 74 10.62 -3.86 -22.21
N ASN A 75 11.37 -2.79 -21.88
CA ASN A 75 11.77 -1.73 -22.81
C ASN A 75 10.59 -1.03 -23.49
N LEU A 76 9.52 -0.82 -22.73
CA LEU A 76 8.24 -0.29 -23.19
C LEU A 76 7.86 1.01 -22.44
N GLU A 77 7.40 2.01 -23.16
CA GLU A 77 6.56 3.08 -22.65
C GLU A 77 5.12 2.83 -23.10
N LEU A 78 4.25 2.45 -22.16
CA LEU A 78 2.82 2.31 -22.38
C LEU A 78 2.14 3.63 -21.97
N VAL A 79 1.52 4.29 -22.95
CA VAL A 79 0.82 5.57 -22.76
C VAL A 79 -0.66 5.35 -22.94
N LEU A 80 -1.44 5.55 -21.88
CA LEU A 80 -2.87 5.60 -21.94
C LEU A 80 -3.30 7.07 -22.08
N GLU A 81 -4.02 7.39 -23.12
CA GLU A 81 -4.52 8.76 -23.34
C GLU A 81 -5.52 9.18 -22.28
N ASP A 82 -5.72 10.47 -22.14
CA ASP A 82 -6.70 11.04 -21.22
C ASP A 82 -8.11 10.47 -21.50
N GLY A 83 -8.81 10.10 -20.43
CA GLY A 83 -10.13 9.50 -20.49
C GLY A 83 -10.16 8.01 -20.87
N VAL A 84 -9.02 7.37 -21.11
CA VAL A 84 -8.96 5.91 -21.32
C VAL A 84 -9.36 5.16 -20.06
N VAL A 85 -10.26 4.20 -20.20
CA VAL A 85 -10.61 3.25 -19.14
C VAL A 85 -10.29 1.84 -19.62
N ILE A 86 -9.36 1.17 -18.91
CA ILE A 86 -9.09 -0.25 -19.08
C ILE A 86 -9.94 -1.00 -18.05
N THR A 87 -10.90 -1.79 -18.51
CA THR A 87 -11.86 -2.48 -17.63
C THR A 87 -11.66 -4.00 -17.70
N ALA A 88 -11.57 -4.63 -16.53
CA ALA A 88 -11.53 -6.09 -16.42
C ALA A 88 -12.82 -6.72 -16.98
N LYS A 89 -12.67 -7.65 -17.93
CA LYS A 89 -13.80 -8.39 -18.51
C LYS A 89 -14.45 -9.26 -17.45
N ARG A 90 -15.77 -9.13 -17.29
CA ARG A 90 -16.52 -9.94 -16.32
C ARG A 90 -16.45 -11.42 -16.68
N GLY A 91 -16.30 -12.28 -15.68
CA GLY A 91 -16.23 -13.73 -15.87
C GLY A 91 -14.85 -14.29 -16.18
N GLU A 92 -13.83 -13.44 -16.44
CA GLU A 92 -12.52 -13.89 -16.94
C GLU A 92 -11.40 -13.94 -15.89
N PHE A 93 -11.51 -13.20 -14.79
CA PHE A 93 -10.49 -13.18 -13.72
C PHE A 93 -10.74 -14.29 -12.69
N ARG A 94 -10.78 -15.54 -13.14
CA ARG A 94 -11.14 -16.70 -12.30
C ARG A 94 -10.00 -17.27 -11.49
N GLY A 95 -8.77 -17.09 -11.95
CA GLY A 95 -7.58 -17.47 -11.20
C GLY A 95 -7.44 -16.64 -9.93
N THR A 96 -6.90 -17.25 -8.88
CA THR A 96 -6.74 -16.58 -7.57
C THR A 96 -5.76 -15.43 -7.59
N GLY A 97 -4.85 -15.39 -8.58
CA GLY A 97 -3.83 -14.35 -8.77
C GLY A 97 -3.96 -13.57 -10.09
N ASP A 98 -5.11 -13.63 -10.76
CA ASP A 98 -5.34 -12.93 -12.03
C ASP A 98 -5.36 -11.43 -11.79
N SER A 99 -4.32 -10.74 -12.20
CA SER A 99 -4.21 -9.27 -12.10
C SER A 99 -4.58 -8.62 -13.43
N LEU A 100 -5.13 -7.38 -13.37
CA LEU A 100 -5.51 -6.68 -14.60
C LEU A 100 -4.26 -6.43 -15.46
N PHE A 101 -3.22 -5.82 -14.87
CA PHE A 101 -1.91 -5.68 -15.50
C PHE A 101 -0.84 -6.39 -14.66
N THR A 102 -0.01 -7.20 -15.31
CA THR A 102 1.13 -7.89 -14.67
C THR A 102 2.43 -7.56 -15.38
N ALA A 103 3.39 -7.02 -14.64
CA ALA A 103 4.79 -6.93 -15.02
C ALA A 103 5.59 -7.93 -14.17
N GLN A 104 6.13 -8.96 -14.81
CA GLN A 104 6.94 -9.99 -14.15
C GLN A 104 8.31 -10.07 -14.76
N ASP A 105 9.35 -9.86 -13.94
CA ASP A 105 10.77 -9.87 -14.35
C ASP A 105 11.07 -8.90 -15.51
N VAL A 106 10.34 -7.78 -15.55
CA VAL A 106 10.37 -6.77 -16.61
C VAL A 106 11.38 -5.69 -16.26
N THR A 107 12.08 -5.21 -17.27
CA THR A 107 13.04 -4.10 -17.13
C THR A 107 12.68 -2.92 -18.05
N ASN A 108 12.98 -1.70 -17.59
CA ASN A 108 12.78 -0.47 -18.38
C ASN A 108 11.32 -0.33 -18.85
N LEU A 109 10.36 -0.37 -17.94
CA LEU A 109 8.96 -0.16 -18.24
C LEU A 109 8.49 1.18 -17.67
N THR A 110 7.81 1.97 -18.50
CA THR A 110 7.08 3.15 -18.08
C THR A 110 5.61 2.99 -18.43
N ILE A 111 4.72 3.18 -17.45
CA ILE A 111 3.27 3.28 -17.65
C ILE A 111 2.88 4.72 -17.35
N ARG A 112 2.27 5.39 -18.30
CA ARG A 112 1.82 6.77 -18.17
C ARG A 112 0.34 6.88 -18.55
N GLY A 113 -0.48 7.42 -17.64
CA GLY A 113 -1.91 7.49 -17.89
C GLY A 113 -2.59 8.60 -17.09
N TYR A 114 -2.14 9.85 -17.26
CA TYR A 114 -2.82 11.00 -16.67
C TYR A 114 -4.25 11.08 -17.23
N GLY A 115 -5.23 11.08 -16.32
CA GLY A 115 -6.66 10.99 -16.66
C GLY A 115 -7.17 9.60 -17.04
N ALA A 116 -6.29 8.58 -17.11
CA ALA A 116 -6.71 7.22 -17.42
C ALA A 116 -7.02 6.39 -16.15
N THR A 117 -7.84 5.37 -16.32
CA THR A 117 -8.29 4.48 -15.23
C THR A 117 -8.07 3.01 -15.56
N LEU A 118 -7.50 2.27 -14.62
CA LEU A 118 -7.52 0.80 -14.56
C LEU A 118 -8.62 0.37 -13.60
N ARG A 119 -9.65 -0.34 -14.05
CA ARG A 119 -10.81 -0.72 -13.25
C ARG A 119 -11.06 -2.23 -13.29
N MET A 120 -11.20 -2.83 -12.13
CA MET A 120 -11.63 -4.20 -12.02
C MET A 120 -13.10 -4.33 -11.57
N GLN A 121 -13.52 -5.52 -11.16
CA GLN A 121 -14.91 -5.84 -10.83
C GLN A 121 -14.99 -6.34 -9.38
N LYS A 122 -14.55 -5.51 -8.42
CA LYS A 122 -14.47 -5.89 -6.98
C LYS A 122 -15.72 -6.59 -6.49
N GLU A 123 -16.90 -6.05 -6.82
CA GLU A 123 -18.18 -6.60 -6.35
C GLU A 123 -18.39 -8.07 -6.79
N ASP A 124 -17.90 -8.45 -7.97
CA ASP A 124 -18.00 -9.81 -8.45
C ASP A 124 -17.13 -10.78 -7.63
N TYR A 125 -16.01 -10.30 -7.07
CA TYR A 125 -15.04 -11.12 -6.34
C TYR A 125 -15.39 -11.31 -4.86
N ILE A 126 -16.28 -10.48 -4.29
CA ILE A 126 -16.57 -10.41 -2.86
C ILE A 126 -17.99 -10.83 -2.44
N VAL A 127 -18.74 -11.45 -3.32
CA VAL A 127 -20.17 -11.81 -3.12
C VAL A 127 -20.43 -12.59 -1.82
N GLY A 128 -19.44 -13.30 -1.28
CA GLY A 128 -19.55 -14.03 -0.02
C GLY A 128 -19.44 -13.20 1.27
N LYS A 129 -19.12 -11.90 1.20
CA LYS A 129 -18.75 -11.08 2.38
C LYS A 129 -19.91 -10.81 3.33
N VAL A 130 -21.11 -10.57 2.82
CA VAL A 130 -22.30 -10.31 3.66
C VAL A 130 -22.55 -11.46 4.65
N LEU A 131 -22.19 -12.67 4.28
CA LEU A 131 -22.31 -13.85 5.12
C LEU A 131 -21.15 -14.03 6.09
N LEU A 132 -19.96 -13.47 5.80
CA LEU A 132 -18.82 -13.49 6.73
C LEU A 132 -19.02 -12.57 7.93
N GLU A 133 -19.74 -11.48 7.79
CA GLU A 133 -20.10 -10.60 8.90
C GLU A 133 -21.05 -11.28 9.90
N PHE A 134 -21.79 -12.29 9.46
CA PHE A 134 -22.66 -13.12 10.30
C PHE A 134 -22.03 -14.46 10.74
N GLY A 135 -20.73 -14.65 10.54
CA GLY A 135 -20.02 -15.86 10.96
C GLY A 135 -20.19 -17.09 10.06
N TRP A 136 -20.66 -16.93 8.87
CA TRP A 136 -20.87 -18.03 7.92
C TRP A 136 -19.68 -18.16 6.94
N ASN A 137 -18.96 -19.26 7.01
CA ASN A 137 -17.78 -19.55 6.18
C ASN A 137 -18.07 -20.09 4.78
N ARG A 138 -19.23 -19.79 4.17
CA ARG A 138 -19.56 -20.26 2.82
C ARG A 138 -19.39 -19.16 1.79
N TRP A 139 -18.54 -19.43 0.79
CA TRP A 139 -18.37 -18.61 -0.41
C TRP A 139 -19.45 -18.94 -1.45
N PHE A 140 -20.21 -17.92 -1.88
CA PHE A 140 -21.29 -18.07 -2.88
C PHE A 140 -21.02 -17.30 -4.18
N GLY A 141 -19.78 -16.88 -4.44
CA GLY A 141 -19.42 -16.16 -5.65
C GLY A 141 -19.12 -17.05 -6.84
N GLN A 142 -19.19 -16.49 -8.04
CA GLN A 142 -18.77 -17.14 -9.28
C GLN A 142 -17.26 -17.39 -9.34
N TYR A 143 -16.49 -16.73 -8.50
CA TYR A 143 -15.05 -16.76 -8.44
C TYR A 143 -14.57 -17.51 -7.20
N PRO A 144 -13.47 -18.28 -7.29
CA PRO A 144 -12.80 -18.80 -6.11
C PRO A 144 -12.44 -17.67 -5.15
N ARG A 145 -12.58 -17.90 -3.84
CA ARG A 145 -12.15 -16.94 -2.83
C ARG A 145 -10.66 -16.67 -3.00
N ALA A 146 -10.30 -15.42 -3.16
CA ALA A 146 -8.92 -14.96 -3.24
C ALA A 146 -8.83 -13.47 -2.93
N GLU A 147 -7.63 -13.05 -2.63
CA GLU A 147 -7.29 -11.66 -2.28
C GLU A 147 -6.12 -11.12 -3.10
N TRP A 148 -5.76 -11.81 -4.19
CA TRP A 148 -4.57 -11.50 -5.00
C TRP A 148 -4.91 -11.13 -6.45
N ARG A 149 -6.13 -10.63 -6.72
CA ARG A 149 -6.52 -10.06 -8.02
C ARG A 149 -6.19 -8.58 -8.03
N MET A 150 -4.91 -8.25 -8.27
CA MET A 150 -4.39 -6.89 -8.21
C MET A 150 -4.82 -6.07 -9.44
N ALA A 151 -4.96 -4.75 -9.29
CA ALA A 151 -5.10 -3.91 -10.47
C ALA A 151 -3.76 -3.81 -11.23
N LEU A 152 -2.63 -3.67 -10.51
CA LEU A 152 -1.28 -3.66 -11.08
C LEU A 152 -0.33 -4.50 -10.24
N SER A 153 0.20 -5.58 -10.80
CA SER A 153 1.15 -6.49 -10.14
C SER A 153 2.54 -6.30 -10.73
N LEU A 154 3.51 -5.92 -9.89
CA LEU A 154 4.90 -5.62 -10.23
C LEU A 154 5.82 -6.58 -9.49
N ARG A 155 6.39 -7.57 -10.18
CA ARG A 155 7.17 -8.65 -9.57
C ARG A 155 8.55 -8.76 -10.19
N GLY A 156 9.62 -8.60 -9.40
CA GLY A 156 11.00 -8.73 -9.86
C GLY A 156 11.40 -7.71 -10.94
N CYS A 157 10.76 -6.56 -10.96
CA CYS A 157 10.97 -5.54 -11.98
C CYS A 157 12.18 -4.66 -11.67
N THR A 158 12.82 -4.14 -12.73
CA THR A 158 13.92 -3.18 -12.60
C THR A 158 13.70 -1.97 -13.52
N ASN A 159 13.97 -0.76 -13.01
CA ASN A 159 13.77 0.51 -13.74
C ASN A 159 12.33 0.68 -14.21
N LEU A 160 11.39 0.73 -13.27
CA LEU A 160 9.97 0.83 -13.54
C LEU A 160 9.43 2.19 -13.13
N ARG A 161 8.54 2.76 -13.96
CA ARG A 161 7.87 4.05 -13.72
C ARG A 161 6.36 3.89 -13.92
N VAL A 162 5.57 4.42 -12.99
CA VAL A 162 4.09 4.44 -13.06
C VAL A 162 3.61 5.85 -12.74
N TYR A 163 2.97 6.51 -13.69
CA TYR A 163 2.60 7.91 -13.57
C TYR A 163 1.13 8.19 -13.93
N GLY A 164 0.44 8.93 -13.07
CA GLY A 164 -0.83 9.60 -13.36
C GLY A 164 -2.05 8.68 -13.49
N LEU A 165 -1.98 7.45 -13.00
CA LEU A 165 -3.08 6.48 -13.13
C LEU A 165 -4.06 6.54 -11.96
N THR A 166 -5.34 6.33 -12.26
CA THR A 166 -6.35 5.91 -11.27
C THR A 166 -6.52 4.39 -11.36
N LEU A 167 -6.36 3.69 -10.23
CA LEU A 167 -6.58 2.25 -10.12
C LEU A 167 -7.78 2.02 -9.19
N LYS A 168 -8.77 1.24 -9.63
CA LYS A 168 -10.03 1.09 -8.90
C LYS A 168 -10.52 -0.35 -8.84
N ASP A 169 -11.24 -0.64 -7.76
CA ASP A 169 -12.16 -1.77 -7.65
C ASP A 169 -11.51 -3.14 -7.91
N SER A 170 -10.25 -3.34 -7.47
CA SER A 170 -9.57 -4.63 -7.60
C SER A 170 -10.10 -5.66 -6.59
N GLY A 171 -9.93 -6.94 -6.91
CA GLY A 171 -10.20 -8.07 -6.00
C GLY A 171 -9.00 -8.45 -5.13
N GLY A 172 -8.01 -7.57 -5.03
CA GLY A 172 -6.81 -7.65 -4.22
C GLY A 172 -6.30 -6.25 -3.92
N ASP A 173 -5.03 -6.01 -4.15
CA ASP A 173 -4.41 -4.71 -3.95
C ASP A 173 -4.58 -3.81 -5.18
N GLY A 174 -4.46 -2.50 -4.99
CA GLY A 174 -4.34 -1.56 -6.10
C GLY A 174 -3.02 -1.77 -6.83
N ILE A 175 -1.90 -1.65 -6.11
CA ILE A 175 -0.55 -1.91 -6.61
C ILE A 175 0.13 -2.94 -5.70
N PHE A 176 0.79 -3.92 -6.30
CA PHE A 176 1.55 -4.94 -5.58
C PHE A 176 3.00 -4.94 -6.06
N VAL A 177 3.95 -4.66 -5.16
CA VAL A 177 5.39 -4.60 -5.45
C VAL A 177 6.11 -5.73 -4.73
N ALA A 178 6.63 -6.70 -5.47
CA ALA A 178 7.23 -7.91 -4.90
C ALA A 178 8.46 -8.36 -5.66
N GLY A 179 9.08 -9.43 -5.17
CA GLY A 179 10.08 -10.19 -5.90
C GLY A 179 9.47 -11.04 -7.02
N GLY A 180 10.31 -11.42 -7.97
CA GLY A 180 10.08 -12.39 -9.03
C GLY A 180 11.23 -13.39 -9.05
N ARG A 181 11.94 -13.55 -10.18
CA ARG A 181 13.22 -14.29 -10.22
C ARG A 181 14.27 -13.63 -9.32
N GLN A 182 14.32 -12.29 -9.33
CA GLN A 182 15.02 -11.55 -8.30
C GLN A 182 14.13 -11.46 -7.05
N PRO A 183 14.68 -11.58 -5.84
CA PRO A 183 13.88 -11.56 -4.62
C PRO A 183 13.27 -10.20 -4.29
N TYR A 184 13.49 -9.17 -5.10
CA TYR A 184 12.95 -7.81 -4.92
C TYR A 184 12.78 -7.10 -6.27
N SER A 185 11.88 -6.13 -6.34
CA SER A 185 11.85 -5.13 -7.42
C SER A 185 12.80 -3.98 -7.12
N LYS A 186 13.44 -3.41 -8.16
CA LYS A 186 14.48 -2.40 -7.98
C LYS A 186 14.27 -1.17 -8.85
N ASN A 187 14.58 0.02 -8.28
CA ASN A 187 14.46 1.30 -8.95
C ASN A 187 13.05 1.50 -9.54
N VAL A 188 12.07 1.51 -8.63
CA VAL A 188 10.64 1.69 -8.96
C VAL A 188 10.20 3.08 -8.54
N HIS A 189 9.58 3.83 -9.45
CA HIS A 189 9.03 5.15 -9.17
C HIS A 189 7.55 5.19 -9.52
N ILE A 190 6.71 5.49 -8.53
CA ILE A 190 5.26 5.61 -8.64
C ILE A 190 4.88 7.03 -8.24
N LYS A 191 4.19 7.75 -9.13
CA LYS A 191 3.85 9.15 -8.90
C LYS A 191 2.48 9.53 -9.46
N ASP A 192 1.81 10.46 -8.76
CA ASP A 192 0.50 10.99 -9.17
C ASP A 192 -0.54 9.89 -9.40
N VAL A 193 -0.53 8.81 -8.58
CA VAL A 193 -1.49 7.72 -8.71
C VAL A 193 -2.59 7.81 -7.65
N VAL A 194 -3.77 7.33 -8.00
CA VAL A 194 -4.89 7.17 -7.08
C VAL A 194 -5.29 5.70 -7.03
N CYS A 195 -5.13 5.05 -5.87
CA CYS A 195 -5.67 3.72 -5.59
C CYS A 195 -6.95 3.86 -4.77
N ASP A 196 -8.09 3.44 -5.31
CA ASP A 196 -9.40 3.70 -4.72
C ASP A 196 -10.26 2.42 -4.66
N ASN A 197 -10.80 2.11 -3.48
CA ASN A 197 -11.75 1.04 -3.25
C ASN A 197 -11.25 -0.38 -3.57
N HIS A 198 -10.03 -0.70 -3.17
CA HIS A 198 -9.47 -2.04 -3.34
C HIS A 198 -9.95 -3.03 -2.27
N TYR A 199 -9.87 -4.35 -2.55
CA TYR A 199 -10.38 -5.39 -1.65
C TYR A 199 -9.45 -5.65 -0.47
N ARG A 200 -8.12 -5.55 -0.66
CA ARG A 200 -7.13 -5.87 0.38
C ARG A 200 -6.30 -4.65 0.79
N GLN A 201 -5.53 -4.05 -0.11
CA GLN A 201 -4.63 -2.93 0.17
C GLN A 201 -4.71 -1.86 -0.93
N GLY A 202 -4.41 -0.60 -0.59
CA GLY A 202 -4.13 0.41 -1.60
C GLY A 202 -2.84 0.09 -2.36
N ILE A 203 -1.75 -0.15 -1.64
CA ILE A 203 -0.47 -0.64 -2.14
C ILE A 203 0.18 -1.61 -1.16
N SER A 204 0.69 -2.75 -1.67
CA SER A 204 1.53 -3.66 -0.91
C SER A 204 2.98 -3.60 -1.38
N VAL A 205 3.92 -3.56 -0.42
CA VAL A 205 5.36 -3.64 -0.67
C VAL A 205 5.91 -4.87 0.05
N ILE A 206 6.03 -5.95 -0.70
CA ILE A 206 6.54 -7.23 -0.19
C ILE A 206 8.07 -7.25 -0.27
N SER A 207 8.62 -6.72 -1.36
CA SER A 207 10.07 -6.65 -1.51
C SER A 207 10.49 -5.62 -2.54
N ALA A 208 11.25 -4.61 -2.10
CA ALA A 208 11.75 -3.56 -2.96
C ALA A 208 13.08 -2.98 -2.48
N GLU A 209 13.91 -2.59 -3.44
CA GLU A 209 15.10 -1.75 -3.25
C GLU A 209 14.98 -0.51 -4.16
N ASP A 210 15.19 0.69 -3.62
CA ASP A 210 15.04 1.97 -4.33
C ASP A 210 13.60 2.15 -4.88
N LEU A 211 12.60 2.09 -4.00
CA LEU A 211 11.20 2.40 -4.31
C LEU A 211 10.87 3.82 -3.85
N VAL A 212 10.38 4.64 -4.76
CA VAL A 212 9.82 5.96 -4.44
C VAL A 212 8.36 6.01 -4.88
N VAL A 213 7.50 6.36 -3.94
CA VAL A 213 6.07 6.62 -4.15
C VAL A 213 5.81 8.06 -3.72
N GLU A 214 5.34 8.90 -4.64
CA GLU A 214 5.12 10.30 -4.31
C GLU A 214 3.84 10.89 -4.89
N ASP A 215 3.34 11.95 -4.25
CA ASP A 215 2.17 12.73 -4.69
C ASP A 215 0.92 11.87 -4.97
N SER A 216 0.74 10.79 -4.20
CA SER A 216 -0.21 9.71 -4.51
C SER A 216 -1.24 9.51 -3.39
N VAL A 217 -2.39 8.92 -3.73
CA VAL A 217 -3.52 8.72 -2.82
C VAL A 217 -3.92 7.26 -2.78
N PHE A 218 -4.06 6.71 -1.57
CA PHE A 218 -4.49 5.33 -1.30
C PHE A 218 -5.68 5.38 -0.36
N ARG A 219 -6.88 5.12 -0.88
CA ARG A 219 -8.11 5.38 -0.12
C ARG A 219 -9.20 4.33 -0.28
N ASN A 220 -10.16 4.37 0.66
CA ASN A 220 -11.39 3.58 0.63
C ASN A 220 -11.18 2.07 0.52
N THR A 221 -10.02 1.56 0.91
CA THR A 221 -9.73 0.13 0.90
C THR A 221 -10.58 -0.57 1.94
N TRP A 222 -11.26 -1.65 1.54
CA TRP A 222 -12.07 -2.46 2.44
C TRP A 222 -12.33 -3.85 1.85
N GLY A 223 -12.37 -4.85 2.70
CA GLY A 223 -12.62 -6.22 2.28
C GLY A 223 -11.99 -7.23 3.20
N THR A 224 -10.90 -7.84 2.75
CA THR A 224 -10.13 -8.76 3.60
C THR A 224 -9.07 -7.99 4.39
N PRO A 225 -8.77 -8.38 5.64
CA PRO A 225 -7.66 -7.78 6.41
C PRO A 225 -6.32 -7.90 5.66
N PRO A 226 -5.42 -6.95 5.90
CA PRO A 226 -5.53 -5.83 6.85
C PRO A 226 -6.35 -4.64 6.36
N SER A 227 -6.75 -4.55 5.09
CA SER A 227 -7.54 -3.46 4.50
C SER A 227 -6.88 -2.08 4.68
N SER A 228 -5.57 -2.02 4.57
CA SER A 228 -4.76 -0.83 4.84
C SER A 228 -4.55 0.02 3.59
N GLY A 229 -4.15 1.29 3.79
CA GLY A 229 -3.74 2.16 2.69
C GLY A 229 -2.43 1.68 2.07
N VAL A 230 -1.43 1.40 2.90
CA VAL A 230 -0.18 0.71 2.54
C VAL A 230 0.10 -0.41 3.52
N ASP A 231 0.63 -1.51 2.99
CA ASP A 231 1.11 -2.65 3.76
C ASP A 231 2.53 -3.02 3.30
N ILE A 232 3.49 -2.95 4.24
CA ILE A 232 4.88 -3.37 4.01
C ILE A 232 5.09 -4.67 4.78
N GLU A 233 4.96 -5.80 4.07
CA GLU A 233 4.94 -7.13 4.68
C GLU A 233 5.77 -8.14 3.88
N PRO A 234 7.09 -8.17 4.05
CA PRO A 234 7.93 -9.23 3.47
C PRO A 234 7.55 -10.63 3.96
N ASP A 235 7.52 -11.59 3.03
CA ASP A 235 7.11 -12.98 3.30
C ASP A 235 8.27 -13.89 3.75
N THR A 236 9.51 -13.54 3.37
CA THR A 236 10.69 -14.40 3.58
C THR A 236 11.95 -13.60 3.94
N PRO A 237 12.93 -14.21 4.60
CA PRO A 237 14.20 -13.55 4.90
C PRO A 237 15.06 -13.17 3.68
N ALA A 238 14.77 -13.72 2.50
CA ALA A 238 15.49 -13.37 1.25
C ALA A 238 15.03 -12.04 0.65
N GLN A 239 13.89 -11.53 1.08
CA GLN A 239 13.30 -10.30 0.60
C GLN A 239 13.93 -9.06 1.25
N ARG A 240 13.71 -7.90 0.65
CA ARG A 240 14.31 -6.63 1.08
C ARG A 240 13.29 -5.51 1.11
N VAL A 241 13.47 -4.62 2.08
CA VAL A 241 12.76 -3.35 2.17
C VAL A 241 13.82 -2.27 2.43
N ARG A 242 14.47 -1.84 1.35
CA ARG A 242 15.60 -0.93 1.44
C ARG A 242 15.37 0.29 0.55
N ASN A 243 15.63 1.46 1.10
CA ASN A 243 15.44 2.73 0.41
C ASN A 243 14.02 2.88 -0.16
N VAL A 244 13.02 2.60 0.71
CA VAL A 244 11.60 2.71 0.39
C VAL A 244 11.08 4.04 0.92
N VAL A 245 10.62 4.90 0.02
CA VAL A 245 10.21 6.27 0.32
C VAL A 245 8.78 6.51 -0.15
N PHE A 246 7.93 6.96 0.77
CA PHE A 246 6.63 7.55 0.48
C PHE A 246 6.70 9.03 0.81
N ARG A 247 6.44 9.90 -0.18
CA ARG A 247 6.50 11.36 -0.01
C ARG A 247 5.23 12.03 -0.49
N ASN A 248 4.72 13.01 0.27
CA ASN A 248 3.50 13.74 -0.05
C ASN A 248 2.29 12.84 -0.34
N CYS A 249 2.24 11.65 0.27
CA CYS A 249 1.17 10.68 0.01
C CYS A 249 0.02 10.86 1.02
N ARG A 250 -1.18 10.45 0.58
CA ARG A 250 -2.37 10.44 1.42
C ARG A 250 -2.91 9.02 1.54
N PHE A 251 -3.10 8.56 2.78
CA PHE A 251 -3.71 7.29 3.12
C PHE A 251 -5.02 7.60 3.84
N GLU A 252 -6.14 7.54 3.12
CA GLU A 252 -7.40 8.15 3.57
C GLU A 252 -8.54 7.13 3.63
N ASP A 253 -9.30 7.16 4.73
CA ASP A 253 -10.55 6.43 4.87
C ASP A 253 -10.48 4.92 4.58
N ASN A 254 -9.30 4.32 4.76
CA ASN A 254 -9.14 2.88 4.68
C ASN A 254 -9.81 2.21 5.87
N TYR A 255 -10.39 1.04 5.66
CA TYR A 255 -11.13 0.33 6.71
C TYR A 255 -10.19 -0.22 7.80
N GLY A 256 -9.01 -0.70 7.40
CA GLY A 256 -7.93 -1.10 8.29
C GLY A 256 -7.01 0.06 8.66
N ASP A 257 -5.73 -0.21 8.80
CA ASP A 257 -4.75 0.81 9.16
C ASP A 257 -4.44 1.75 7.99
N GLY A 258 -4.07 2.99 8.27
CA GLY A 258 -3.60 3.88 7.21
C GLY A 258 -2.28 3.39 6.64
N ILE A 259 -1.30 3.16 7.53
CA ILE A 259 0.02 2.60 7.23
C ILE A 259 0.26 1.39 8.14
N GLU A 260 0.55 0.24 7.54
CA GLU A 260 0.96 -0.97 8.24
C GLU A 260 2.36 -1.40 7.81
N ILE A 261 3.24 -1.69 8.79
CA ILE A 261 4.57 -2.24 8.60
C ILE A 261 4.71 -3.48 9.49
N PHE A 262 4.81 -4.65 8.85
CA PHE A 262 4.92 -5.95 9.49
C PHE A 262 6.18 -6.66 9.00
N LEU A 263 7.22 -6.73 9.85
CA LEU A 263 8.54 -7.24 9.44
C LEU A 263 8.92 -8.58 10.11
N ALA A 264 7.93 -9.39 10.48
CA ALA A 264 8.13 -10.65 11.20
C ALA A 264 9.08 -11.64 10.49
N ASN A 265 9.04 -11.63 9.17
CA ASN A 265 9.77 -12.61 8.35
C ASN A 265 11.18 -12.16 7.96
N LEU A 266 11.53 -10.89 8.19
CA LEU A 266 12.90 -10.42 7.99
C LEU A 266 13.78 -10.76 9.20
N LYS A 267 15.04 -11.05 8.92
CA LYS A 267 16.07 -11.36 9.89
C LYS A 267 17.27 -10.42 9.73
N ALA A 268 18.22 -10.48 10.65
CA ALA A 268 19.48 -9.73 10.50
C ALA A 268 20.20 -10.07 9.18
N SER A 269 20.03 -11.29 8.68
CA SER A 269 20.58 -11.74 7.38
C SER A 269 19.88 -11.15 6.17
N SER A 270 18.69 -10.56 6.33
CA SER A 270 17.96 -9.88 5.23
C SER A 270 18.61 -8.55 4.82
N GLY A 271 19.60 -8.09 5.60
CA GLY A 271 20.23 -6.79 5.43
C GLY A 271 19.45 -5.68 6.17
N GLU A 272 19.95 -4.46 6.03
CA GLU A 272 19.32 -3.31 6.68
C GLU A 272 18.04 -2.91 5.98
N VAL A 273 17.03 -2.54 6.76
CA VAL A 273 15.83 -1.88 6.26
C VAL A 273 15.98 -0.37 6.33
N SER A 274 15.42 0.33 5.36
CA SER A 274 15.33 1.78 5.36
C SER A 274 14.01 2.23 4.73
N ILE A 275 13.12 2.78 5.55
CA ILE A 275 11.76 3.15 5.18
C ILE A 275 11.51 4.58 5.65
N LEU A 276 11.07 5.44 4.73
CA LEU A 276 10.72 6.82 5.00
C LEU A 276 9.30 7.14 4.54
N PHE A 277 8.49 7.66 5.43
CA PHE A 277 7.26 8.39 5.11
C PHE A 277 7.51 9.87 5.41
N ASP A 278 7.50 10.71 4.39
CA ASP A 278 7.80 12.14 4.51
C ASP A 278 6.62 12.97 4.00
N ASN A 279 6.14 13.90 4.84
CA ASN A 279 5.01 14.77 4.54
C ASN A 279 3.74 14.01 4.11
N CYS A 280 3.43 12.90 4.81
CA CYS A 280 2.27 12.09 4.52
C CYS A 280 1.09 12.44 5.43
N ARG A 281 -0.12 12.30 4.88
CA ARG A 281 -1.37 12.45 5.63
C ARG A 281 -2.07 11.12 5.78
N VAL A 282 -2.48 10.80 7.00
CA VAL A 282 -3.00 9.47 7.34
C VAL A 282 -4.30 9.58 8.09
N SER A 283 -5.35 8.93 7.59
CA SER A 283 -6.60 8.71 8.32
C SER A 283 -7.05 7.25 8.18
N SER A 284 -7.93 6.81 9.07
CA SER A 284 -8.42 5.44 9.08
C SER A 284 -9.86 5.37 9.57
N ARG A 285 -10.66 4.55 8.91
CA ARG A 285 -12.07 4.35 9.25
C ARG A 285 -12.29 3.57 10.53
N ARG A 286 -11.55 2.47 10.75
CA ARG A 286 -11.65 1.61 11.93
C ARG A 286 -10.30 1.25 12.53
N GLY A 287 -9.24 1.29 11.73
CA GLY A 287 -7.89 0.90 12.12
C GLY A 287 -7.11 2.00 12.82
N THR A 288 -5.85 1.74 12.98
CA THR A 288 -4.82 2.64 13.48
C THR A 288 -4.32 3.54 12.35
N GLY A 289 -3.85 4.72 12.68
CA GLY A 289 -3.20 5.57 11.66
C GLY A 289 -1.92 4.93 11.16
N ILE A 290 -0.93 4.78 12.06
CA ILE A 290 0.36 4.16 11.76
C ILE A 290 0.59 2.98 12.69
N ARG A 291 0.83 1.79 12.12
CA ARG A 291 1.17 0.58 12.85
C ARG A 291 2.52 0.02 12.42
N VAL A 292 3.42 -0.21 13.39
CA VAL A 292 4.70 -0.91 13.19
C VAL A 292 4.74 -2.11 14.11
N THR A 293 5.00 -3.30 13.57
CA THR A 293 4.87 -4.52 14.38
C THR A 293 5.85 -5.62 13.96
N LYS A 294 6.13 -6.52 14.91
CA LYS A 294 6.89 -7.76 14.70
C LYS A 294 8.34 -7.57 14.24
N LEU A 295 9.09 -6.71 14.93
CA LEU A 295 10.54 -6.64 14.79
C LEU A 295 11.20 -7.39 15.94
N ALA A 296 11.61 -8.63 15.69
CA ALA A 296 12.20 -9.51 16.69
C ALA A 296 13.65 -9.13 17.06
N ASP A 297 14.21 -9.75 18.10
CA ASP A 297 15.59 -9.52 18.55
C ASP A 297 16.63 -9.86 17.45
N ASP A 298 16.34 -10.87 16.63
CA ASP A 298 17.12 -11.27 15.45
C ASP A 298 16.65 -10.61 14.14
N GLY A 299 15.78 -9.60 14.23
CA GLY A 299 15.24 -8.87 13.11
C GLY A 299 16.26 -7.98 12.40
N PRO A 300 15.86 -7.37 11.27
CA PRO A 300 16.74 -6.50 10.48
C PRO A 300 17.17 -5.28 11.28
N ARG A 301 18.39 -4.80 11.02
CA ARG A 301 18.87 -3.49 11.46
C ARG A 301 18.39 -2.40 10.52
N GLY A 302 18.73 -1.14 10.83
CA GLY A 302 18.37 0.01 10.02
C GLY A 302 17.34 0.90 10.69
N TRP A 303 16.42 1.49 9.92
CA TRP A 303 15.49 2.47 10.44
C TRP A 303 14.16 2.51 9.66
N ILE A 304 13.13 2.95 10.37
CA ILE A 304 11.80 3.28 9.87
C ILE A 304 11.50 4.69 10.39
N GLU A 305 11.28 5.64 9.51
CA GLU A 305 11.07 7.04 9.89
C GLU A 305 9.79 7.60 9.30
N PHE A 306 9.02 8.26 10.15
CA PHE A 306 7.87 9.07 9.79
C PHE A 306 8.24 10.52 10.09
N ARG A 307 8.30 11.35 9.06
CA ARG A 307 8.72 12.74 9.15
C ARG A 307 7.65 13.67 8.63
N ASN A 308 7.37 14.77 9.34
CA ASN A 308 6.36 15.76 8.94
C ASN A 308 4.98 15.15 8.63
N CYS A 309 4.66 14.01 9.24
CA CYS A 309 3.40 13.32 8.96
C CYS A 309 2.28 13.82 9.85
N THR A 310 1.07 13.90 9.29
CA THR A 310 -0.15 14.18 10.05
C THR A 310 -1.00 12.92 10.11
N VAL A 311 -1.33 12.49 11.33
CA VAL A 311 -2.27 11.39 11.59
C VAL A 311 -3.53 11.98 12.18
N GLU A 312 -4.64 11.76 11.52
CA GLU A 312 -5.90 12.38 11.92
C GLU A 312 -7.13 11.48 11.72
N ASN A 313 -8.18 11.74 12.49
CA ASN A 313 -9.48 11.10 12.28
C ASN A 313 -9.41 9.56 12.28
N THR A 314 -8.67 8.96 13.22
CA THR A 314 -8.62 7.49 13.34
C THR A 314 -9.60 7.00 14.41
N GLU A 315 -10.30 5.89 14.14
CA GLU A 315 -11.08 5.19 15.17
C GLU A 315 -10.16 4.44 16.14
N GLY A 316 -9.14 3.74 15.62
CA GLY A 316 -8.07 3.13 16.38
C GLY A 316 -7.00 4.15 16.83
N TYR A 317 -5.87 3.66 17.29
CA TYR A 317 -4.76 4.51 17.75
C TYR A 317 -4.24 5.44 16.64
N GLY A 318 -3.67 6.57 17.01
CA GLY A 318 -2.90 7.38 16.06
C GLY A 318 -1.63 6.64 15.65
N ILE A 319 -0.84 6.23 16.63
CA ILE A 319 0.38 5.42 16.46
C ILE A 319 0.27 4.17 17.34
N LYS A 320 0.60 3.01 16.76
CA LYS A 320 0.77 1.75 17.48
C LYS A 320 2.10 1.12 17.09
N VAL A 321 2.97 0.88 18.10
CA VAL A 321 4.16 0.04 17.92
C VAL A 321 4.00 -1.20 18.77
N GLN A 322 4.09 -2.39 18.15
CA GLN A 322 3.82 -3.64 18.84
C GLN A 322 4.93 -4.66 18.60
N ASP A 323 5.33 -5.40 19.66
CA ASP A 323 6.32 -6.49 19.59
C ASP A 323 7.59 -6.08 18.83
N LYS A 324 8.19 -4.94 19.20
CA LYS A 324 9.35 -4.34 18.54
C LYS A 324 10.56 -4.32 19.46
N SER A 325 11.59 -5.08 19.10
CA SER A 325 12.85 -5.14 19.85
C SER A 325 13.66 -3.84 19.74
N SER A 326 14.22 -3.39 20.86
CA SER A 326 15.22 -2.31 20.86
C SER A 326 16.49 -2.66 20.08
N ALA A 327 16.76 -3.95 19.87
CA ALA A 327 17.89 -4.45 19.09
C ALA A 327 17.68 -4.42 17.58
N ALA A 328 16.43 -4.34 17.10
CA ALA A 328 16.10 -4.28 15.68
C ALA A 328 16.07 -2.83 15.12
N ALA A 329 15.63 -2.66 13.88
CA ALA A 329 15.57 -1.37 13.22
C ALA A 329 14.90 -0.31 14.09
N ARG A 330 15.48 0.88 14.16
CA ARG A 330 14.97 1.99 14.96
C ARG A 330 13.72 2.60 14.32
N VAL A 331 12.72 2.91 15.12
CA VAL A 331 11.49 3.58 14.66
C VAL A 331 11.50 5.02 15.12
N ARG A 332 11.33 5.96 14.21
CA ARG A 332 11.43 7.40 14.48
C ARG A 332 10.18 8.12 14.00
N PHE A 333 9.64 8.97 14.85
CA PHE A 333 8.59 9.92 14.54
C PHE A 333 9.17 11.32 14.72
N VAL A 334 9.32 12.08 13.63
CA VAL A 334 9.98 13.38 13.61
C VAL A 334 9.00 14.44 13.12
N ASN A 335 8.73 15.46 13.92
CA ASN A 335 7.79 16.53 13.58
C ASN A 335 6.43 16.02 13.11
N CYS A 336 5.92 14.98 13.79
CA CYS A 336 4.62 14.39 13.47
C CYS A 336 3.50 14.99 14.32
N THR A 337 2.33 15.21 13.73
CA THR A 337 1.15 15.71 14.40
C THR A 337 0.05 14.65 14.44
N LEU A 338 -0.49 14.41 15.64
CA LEU A 338 -1.65 13.53 15.85
C LEU A 338 -2.84 14.39 16.30
N ARG A 339 -3.97 14.31 15.60
CA ARG A 339 -5.17 15.02 16.00
C ARG A 339 -6.44 14.19 15.78
N ASN A 340 -7.38 14.29 16.72
CA ASN A 340 -8.63 13.55 16.66
C ASN A 340 -8.43 12.04 16.40
N VAL A 341 -7.47 11.44 17.09
CA VAL A 341 -7.13 10.01 16.97
C VAL A 341 -7.66 9.20 18.14
N ALA A 342 -7.69 7.87 18.03
CA ALA A 342 -8.19 6.94 19.03
C ALA A 342 -9.60 7.35 19.51
N ARG A 343 -10.52 7.54 18.57
CA ARG A 343 -11.87 8.07 18.83
C ARG A 343 -12.82 7.04 19.41
N ASN A 344 -12.67 5.77 19.02
CA ASN A 344 -13.63 4.74 19.37
C ASN A 344 -13.29 4.09 20.71
N ARG A 345 -14.19 4.25 21.70
CA ARG A 345 -14.10 3.56 22.99
C ARG A 345 -14.36 2.05 22.90
N MET A 346 -14.92 1.58 21.80
CA MET A 346 -15.36 0.20 21.64
C MET A 346 -14.40 -0.68 20.85
N TYR A 347 -13.33 -0.12 20.29
CA TYR A 347 -12.29 -0.92 19.67
C TYR A 347 -11.46 -1.61 20.77
N ARG A 348 -12.05 -2.66 21.33
CA ARG A 348 -11.31 -3.60 22.14
C ARG A 348 -10.45 -4.41 21.21
N GLY A 349 -9.16 -4.11 21.18
CA GLY A 349 -8.18 -5.06 20.67
C GLY A 349 -8.45 -6.41 21.35
N THR A 350 -8.24 -7.51 20.66
CA THR A 350 -8.46 -8.89 21.12
C THR A 350 -7.61 -9.31 22.34
N SER A 351 -6.88 -8.42 22.94
CA SER A 351 -6.10 -8.61 24.17
C SER A 351 -6.78 -7.82 25.31
N GLY A 352 -7.19 -8.54 26.33
CA GLY A 352 -7.94 -8.06 27.50
C GLY A 352 -7.22 -7.06 28.40
N GLY A 353 -6.64 -6.02 27.84
CA GLY A 353 -6.07 -4.90 28.58
C GLY A 353 -7.14 -4.13 29.34
N ALA A 354 -6.76 -3.58 30.49
CA ALA A 354 -7.63 -2.89 31.43
C ALA A 354 -8.52 -1.87 30.72
N ALA A 355 -9.81 -1.91 31.02
CA ALA A 355 -10.79 -0.96 30.51
C ALA A 355 -10.39 0.46 30.92
N GLY A 356 -9.96 1.30 29.97
CA GLY A 356 -9.89 2.71 30.24
C GLY A 356 -8.88 3.58 29.49
N ALA A 357 -7.78 3.09 29.02
CA ALA A 357 -6.72 4.00 28.53
C ALA A 357 -6.46 3.87 27.03
N TRP A 358 -7.31 4.46 26.22
CA TRP A 358 -7.07 4.68 24.79
C TRP A 358 -6.16 5.89 24.61
N ALA A 359 -4.84 5.66 24.60
CA ALA A 359 -3.89 6.71 24.34
C ALA A 359 -3.77 7.00 22.82
N PRO A 360 -3.48 8.22 22.40
CA PRO A 360 -3.10 8.52 21.02
C PRO A 360 -1.96 7.67 20.51
N ILE A 361 -0.98 7.36 21.37
CA ILE A 361 0.19 6.54 21.08
C ILE A 361 0.17 5.31 21.97
N TRP A 362 0.18 4.12 21.37
CA TRP A 362 0.23 2.85 22.08
C TRP A 362 1.48 2.04 21.75
N LEU A 363 2.30 1.81 22.75
CA LEU A 363 3.48 0.96 22.73
C LEU A 363 3.12 -0.34 23.44
N HIS A 364 3.20 -1.48 22.74
CA HIS A 364 2.64 -2.73 23.25
C HIS A 364 3.58 -3.92 23.09
N LEU A 365 4.02 -4.47 24.22
CA LEU A 365 4.66 -5.77 24.27
C LEU A 365 3.60 -6.85 24.47
N PHE A 366 3.14 -7.44 23.37
CA PHE A 366 2.08 -8.46 23.39
C PHE A 366 2.65 -9.88 23.44
N ARG A 367 3.75 -10.14 22.72
CA ARG A 367 4.35 -11.48 22.61
C ARG A 367 5.82 -11.48 23.00
N THR A 368 6.10 -12.04 24.15
CA THR A 368 7.48 -12.20 24.66
C THR A 368 8.33 -13.14 23.81
N SER A 369 7.71 -14.03 23.03
CA SER A 369 8.40 -14.86 22.02
C SER A 369 9.00 -14.07 20.86
N VAL A 370 8.60 -12.81 20.65
CA VAL A 370 9.19 -11.92 19.64
C VAL A 370 10.35 -11.14 20.21
N THR A 371 10.16 -10.57 21.39
CA THR A 371 11.18 -9.83 22.12
C THR A 371 10.81 -9.72 23.60
N THR A 372 11.82 -9.63 24.45
CA THR A 372 11.72 -9.23 25.85
C THR A 372 12.37 -7.87 26.11
N ARG A 373 12.80 -7.19 25.03
CA ARG A 373 13.48 -5.88 25.06
C ARG A 373 12.74 -4.88 24.18
N PHE A 374 11.47 -4.63 24.49
CA PHE A 374 10.65 -3.73 23.72
C PHE A 374 11.19 -2.30 23.77
N GLY A 375 11.35 -1.64 22.59
CA GLY A 375 11.84 -0.27 22.53
C GLY A 375 12.60 0.06 21.25
N GLY A 376 13.58 1.00 21.35
CA GLY A 376 14.29 1.55 20.19
C GLY A 376 13.39 2.47 19.36
N ILE A 377 12.68 3.41 20.03
CA ILE A 377 11.67 4.29 19.44
C ILE A 377 12.02 5.73 19.80
N ASP A 378 11.95 6.63 18.83
CA ASP A 378 12.18 8.07 19.04
C ASP A 378 10.97 8.90 18.64
N PHE A 379 10.66 9.89 19.46
CA PHE A 379 9.66 10.93 19.19
C PHE A 379 10.35 12.31 19.24
N ALA A 380 10.69 12.87 18.09
CA ALA A 380 11.32 14.17 18.01
C ALA A 380 10.31 15.23 17.57
N ASP A 381 10.06 16.22 18.40
CA ASP A 381 9.20 17.37 18.13
C ASP A 381 7.77 16.99 17.66
N CYS A 382 7.22 15.91 18.24
CA CYS A 382 5.88 15.46 17.93
C CYS A 382 4.82 16.27 18.68
N THR A 383 3.66 16.48 18.05
CA THR A 383 2.54 17.20 18.64
C THR A 383 1.29 16.30 18.70
N VAL A 384 0.59 16.35 19.83
CA VAL A 384 -0.71 15.67 19.99
C VAL A 384 -1.77 16.68 20.38
N GLU A 385 -2.77 16.84 19.52
CA GLU A 385 -3.96 17.64 19.74
C GLU A 385 -5.07 16.72 20.27
N ASP A 386 -5.24 16.65 21.57
CA ASP A 386 -6.27 15.82 22.22
C ASP A 386 -6.92 16.56 23.37
N THR A 387 -8.22 16.66 23.35
CA THR A 387 -9.01 17.37 24.40
C THR A 387 -9.45 16.47 25.55
N ARG A 388 -9.13 15.17 25.49
CA ARG A 388 -9.58 14.18 26.48
C ARG A 388 -8.59 14.02 27.62
N ASP A 389 -9.10 13.80 28.84
CA ASP A 389 -8.28 13.47 30.00
C ASP A 389 -7.83 12.01 29.95
N ARG A 390 -6.72 11.76 29.26
CA ARG A 390 -6.08 10.45 29.12
C ARG A 390 -4.58 10.62 28.86
N PRO A 391 -3.74 9.62 29.16
CA PRO A 391 -2.33 9.70 28.81
C PRO A 391 -2.15 9.80 27.29
N VAL A 392 -1.21 10.65 26.84
CA VAL A 392 -0.88 10.79 25.42
C VAL A 392 -0.17 9.56 24.88
N LEU A 393 0.59 8.88 25.76
CA LEU A 393 1.33 7.66 25.44
C LEU A 393 1.11 6.62 26.53
N LEU A 394 0.77 5.41 26.11
CA LEU A 394 0.64 4.24 26.98
C LEU A 394 1.63 3.16 26.50
N PHE A 395 2.49 2.70 27.41
CA PHE A 395 3.21 1.44 27.27
C PHE A 395 2.50 0.35 28.08
N GLU A 396 2.24 -0.77 27.44
CA GLU A 396 1.54 -1.91 28.05
C GLU A 396 2.27 -3.23 27.72
N GLU A 397 2.34 -4.09 28.71
CA GLU A 397 2.83 -5.46 28.58
C GLU A 397 1.69 -6.41 28.91
N THR A 398 1.41 -7.35 27.99
CA THR A 398 0.36 -8.37 28.22
C THR A 398 0.89 -9.53 29.06
N GLU A 399 2.17 -9.85 28.93
CA GLU A 399 2.83 -10.93 29.66
C GLU A 399 4.16 -10.45 30.22
N GLY A 400 4.41 -10.74 31.49
CA GLY A 400 5.69 -10.45 32.14
C GLY A 400 5.82 -9.03 32.65
N ASP A 401 7.04 -8.70 33.03
CA ASP A 401 7.45 -7.37 33.54
C ASP A 401 8.89 -7.14 33.02
N TYR A 402 9.00 -6.88 31.73
CA TYR A 402 10.29 -6.72 31.03
C TYR A 402 10.71 -5.28 30.91
N GLY A 403 9.74 -4.38 30.71
CA GLY A 403 9.95 -2.94 30.66
C GLY A 403 10.22 -2.35 29.28
N LEU A 404 10.44 -1.04 29.27
CA LEU A 404 10.66 -0.23 28.07
C LEU A 404 12.15 0.12 27.92
N TYR A 405 12.69 -0.07 26.72
CA TYR A 405 14.10 0.16 26.40
C TYR A 405 14.29 1.24 25.33
N ASP A 406 15.40 2.00 25.43
CA ASP A 406 15.86 2.90 24.36
C ASP A 406 14.77 3.70 23.68
N THR A 407 13.89 4.33 24.45
CA THR A 407 12.79 5.14 23.96
C THR A 407 13.02 6.59 24.39
N THR A 408 13.15 7.48 23.39
CA THR A 408 13.57 8.85 23.66
C THR A 408 12.68 9.86 22.95
N GLY A 409 12.77 11.12 23.37
CA GLY A 409 12.21 12.23 22.61
C GLY A 409 11.36 13.22 23.40
N ASN A 410 10.60 14.01 22.66
CA ASN A 410 9.74 15.07 23.18
C ASN A 410 8.40 15.11 22.45
N ILE A 411 7.34 15.21 23.23
CA ILE A 411 5.96 15.31 22.72
C ILE A 411 5.30 16.52 23.35
N THR A 412 4.78 17.41 22.51
CA THR A 412 3.97 18.54 22.91
C THR A 412 2.49 18.13 22.88
N VAL A 413 1.76 18.42 23.94
CA VAL A 413 0.32 18.06 24.04
C VAL A 413 -0.50 19.33 24.25
N TRP A 414 -1.48 19.55 23.36
CA TRP A 414 -2.42 20.68 23.48
C TRP A 414 -3.58 20.36 24.45
N ASN A 415 -3.22 19.87 25.62
CA ASN A 415 -4.15 19.63 26.73
C ASN A 415 -3.36 19.32 28.00
N PRO A 416 -3.34 20.20 28.99
CA PRO A 416 -2.63 19.95 30.23
C PRO A 416 -3.02 18.65 30.93
N ALA A 417 -4.29 18.28 30.91
CA ALA A 417 -4.77 17.03 31.52
C ALA A 417 -4.23 15.77 30.83
N GLY A 418 -3.92 15.84 29.53
CA GLY A 418 -3.35 14.74 28.74
C GLY A 418 -1.83 14.67 28.74
N ALA A 419 -1.15 15.66 29.29
CA ALA A 419 0.31 15.77 29.20
C ALA A 419 1.04 14.78 30.14
N ARG A 420 0.72 13.50 30.03
CA ARG A 420 1.33 12.42 30.80
C ARG A 420 1.51 11.15 29.94
N ALA A 421 2.49 10.34 30.32
CA ALA A 421 2.69 8.99 29.79
C ALA A 421 2.57 7.97 30.91
N THR A 422 2.04 6.79 30.55
CA THR A 422 2.10 5.61 31.40
C THR A 422 3.13 4.66 30.81
N LEU A 423 4.29 4.49 31.50
CA LEU A 423 5.47 3.81 30.93
C LEU A 423 5.87 2.52 31.66
N GLY A 424 5.13 2.11 32.70
CA GLY A 424 5.54 1.02 33.57
C GLY A 424 6.69 1.41 34.50
N GLU A 425 7.13 0.47 35.34
CA GLU A 425 8.18 0.69 36.36
C GLU A 425 9.58 0.45 35.79
N LYS A 426 9.77 -0.62 35.03
CA LYS A 426 11.07 -0.99 34.44
C LYS A 426 11.39 -0.22 33.18
N ARG A 427 12.46 0.57 33.24
CA ARG A 427 12.90 1.42 32.13
C ARG A 427 14.41 1.45 32.04
N GLN A 428 14.94 1.27 30.84
CA GLN A 428 16.37 1.37 30.56
C GLN A 428 16.61 2.23 29.31
N GLY A 429 17.37 3.30 29.42
CA GLY A 429 17.64 4.22 28.31
C GLY A 429 16.41 4.99 27.84
N VAL A 430 15.44 5.22 28.73
CA VAL A 430 14.19 5.95 28.43
C VAL A 430 14.31 7.38 28.87
N THR A 431 14.25 8.31 27.91
CA THR A 431 14.24 9.76 28.13
C THR A 431 13.13 10.38 27.29
N LEU A 432 11.92 10.42 27.84
CA LEU A 432 10.75 10.95 27.16
C LEU A 432 10.24 12.16 27.93
N THR A 433 10.21 13.32 27.26
CA THR A 433 9.65 14.56 27.81
C THR A 433 8.28 14.82 27.19
N ILE A 434 7.28 15.02 28.04
CA ILE A 434 5.94 15.43 27.61
C ILE A 434 5.65 16.80 28.18
N LYS A 435 5.36 17.76 27.30
CA LYS A 435 5.07 19.15 27.67
C LYS A 435 3.62 19.47 27.33
N ALA A 436 2.91 20.06 28.27
CA ALA A 436 1.62 20.68 27.99
C ALA A 436 1.82 22.06 27.36
N VAL A 437 0.95 22.38 26.44
CA VAL A 437 0.70 23.76 26.00
C VAL A 437 -0.82 24.01 26.08
N GLU A 438 -1.17 25.21 26.42
CA GLU A 438 -2.58 25.64 26.36
C GLU A 438 -2.96 25.86 24.89
N PRO A 439 -4.16 25.45 24.47
CA PRO A 439 -4.63 25.62 23.10
C PRO A 439 -4.83 27.07 22.67
#